data_becb77fd0994a7b53c35eccaab4fd73a
#
_entry.id   becb77fd0994a7b53c35eccaab4fd73a
#
_cell.length_a   1.000
_cell.length_b   1.000
_cell.length_c   1.000
_cell.angle_alpha   90.00
_cell.angle_beta   90.00
_cell.angle_gamma   90.00
#
_symmetry.space_group_name_H-M   'P 1'
#
loop_
_entity.id
_entity.type
_entity.pdbx_description
1 polymer ?
#
loop_
_entity_poly.entity_id
_entity_poly.type
_entity_poly.pdbx_seq_one_letter_code
_entity_poly.pdbx_strand_id
1 'polypeptide(L)'
;MIQIGKIFAGRYRIVKQIGRGGMADVYLAKDLILDGEEVAVKVLRTNYQTDPIAVARFQREARAMADLDHPHIVRITDIGEEEGQQYLAMEYVAGLDLKRYIKEHHPLSNEEAIRIMGQILLAMRLAHTRGIVHRDLKPQNILLTPDGTAKVTDFGIAVAFAETSLTQTNSMLGSVHYLSPEQARGSKATVQSDIYAMGIIFYEMLTGHIPYDGDSAVTIALQHFQKPLPSVIAENPSVPQALENVVIKATAKKLTDRYKSVAEMYVDLSSSLSYNRRNEPKLVFDDATKTDTKTLPKVPQSTLTSIPKAPVQEGRPQPKPQPHQTEKTVPSPKPTKRRRMKARYPILFATFLLVVASLVWILYLSLIHISEPTRPRLI
;
A
#
# COMPACT_ATOMS: atom_id res chain seq x y z
N MET A 1 1.88 20.52 -22.73
CA MET A 1 3.06 19.70 -22.32
C MET A 1 4.12 20.62 -21.76
N ILE A 2 4.56 20.43 -20.54
CA ILE A 2 5.57 21.25 -19.88
C ILE A 2 6.91 21.15 -20.62
N GLN A 3 7.51 22.29 -20.94
CA GLN A 3 8.77 22.37 -21.67
C GLN A 3 9.87 22.95 -20.79
N ILE A 4 11.05 22.33 -20.80
CA ILE A 4 12.23 22.83 -20.10
C ILE A 4 12.62 24.20 -20.67
N GLY A 5 12.98 25.14 -19.80
CA GLY A 5 13.31 26.53 -20.12
C GLY A 5 12.11 27.46 -20.27
N LYS A 6 10.90 26.97 -20.39
CA LYS A 6 9.66 27.78 -20.47
C LYS A 6 9.16 28.16 -19.08
N ILE A 7 8.38 29.23 -19.03
CA ILE A 7 7.66 29.68 -17.83
C ILE A 7 6.33 28.94 -17.79
N PHE A 8 6.04 28.28 -16.68
CA PHE A 8 4.80 27.58 -16.38
C PHE A 8 4.01 28.42 -15.34
N ALA A 9 2.70 28.49 -15.51
CA ALA A 9 1.77 29.27 -14.68
C ALA A 9 2.19 30.74 -14.48
N GLY A 10 2.82 31.34 -15.51
CA GLY A 10 3.30 32.73 -15.46
C GLY A 10 4.40 33.00 -14.42
N ARG A 11 4.85 32.00 -13.66
CA ARG A 11 5.69 32.15 -12.47
C ARG A 11 6.91 31.22 -12.45
N TYR A 12 6.78 29.95 -12.84
CA TYR A 12 7.78 28.93 -12.60
C TYR A 12 8.60 28.65 -13.87
N ARG A 13 9.87 29.06 -13.91
CA ARG A 13 10.76 28.71 -15.01
C ARG A 13 11.27 27.28 -14.82
N ILE A 14 10.81 26.37 -15.65
CA ILE A 14 11.14 24.94 -15.59
C ILE A 14 12.61 24.72 -15.92
N VAL A 15 13.36 24.08 -15.01
CA VAL A 15 14.79 23.80 -15.16
C VAL A 15 14.99 22.37 -15.69
N LYS A 16 14.41 21.37 -15.01
CA LYS A 16 14.50 19.94 -15.40
C LYS A 16 13.40 19.13 -14.73
N GLN A 17 13.11 17.96 -15.29
CA GLN A 17 12.27 16.98 -14.62
C GLN A 17 13.10 16.25 -13.56
N ILE A 18 12.62 16.16 -12.33
CA ILE A 18 13.28 15.52 -11.18
C ILE A 18 12.57 14.27 -10.69
N GLY A 19 11.29 14.08 -11.06
CA GLY A 19 10.51 12.90 -10.70
C GLY A 19 9.46 12.58 -11.75
N ARG A 20 9.17 11.26 -11.89
CA ARG A 20 8.11 10.76 -12.75
C ARG A 20 7.30 9.73 -12.00
N GLY A 21 6.11 10.13 -11.53
CA GLY A 21 5.18 9.25 -10.81
C GLY A 21 4.08 8.70 -11.71
N GLY A 22 3.25 7.82 -11.17
CA GLY A 22 2.08 7.27 -11.89
C GLY A 22 1.08 8.34 -12.31
N MET A 23 0.82 9.32 -11.43
CA MET A 23 -0.24 10.33 -11.61
C MET A 23 0.28 11.73 -11.88
N ALA A 24 1.50 12.06 -11.48
CA ALA A 24 2.08 13.37 -11.58
C ALA A 24 3.56 13.30 -11.97
N ASP A 25 4.01 14.30 -12.67
CA ASP A 25 5.43 14.55 -12.95
C ASP A 25 5.90 15.70 -12.06
N VAL A 26 7.16 15.63 -11.59
CA VAL A 26 7.76 16.65 -10.72
C VAL A 26 8.92 17.31 -11.44
N TYR A 27 8.93 18.64 -11.42
CA TYR A 27 9.94 19.47 -12.07
C TYR A 27 10.64 20.34 -11.05
N LEU A 28 11.95 20.46 -11.18
CA LEU A 28 12.70 21.58 -10.58
C LEU A 28 12.40 22.82 -11.39
N ALA A 29 12.04 23.88 -10.72
CA ALA A 29 11.78 25.19 -11.33
C ALA A 29 12.40 26.31 -10.51
N LYS A 30 12.55 27.49 -11.14
CA LYS A 30 12.89 28.74 -10.47
C LYS A 30 11.63 29.59 -10.33
N ASP A 31 11.30 30.00 -9.11
CA ASP A 31 10.18 30.88 -8.84
C ASP A 31 10.57 32.33 -9.17
N LEU A 32 9.96 32.90 -10.19
CA LEU A 32 10.29 34.25 -10.66
C LEU A 32 9.77 35.36 -9.74
N ILE A 33 8.83 35.05 -8.84
CA ILE A 33 8.33 35.99 -7.83
C ILE A 33 9.24 36.01 -6.61
N LEU A 34 9.90 34.90 -6.31
CA LEU A 34 10.83 34.74 -5.20
C LEU A 34 12.30 34.80 -5.68
N ASP A 35 12.66 35.78 -6.49
CA ASP A 35 14.02 36.06 -6.98
C ASP A 35 14.78 34.83 -7.53
N GLY A 36 14.06 33.88 -8.10
CA GLY A 36 14.63 32.67 -8.69
C GLY A 36 14.97 31.55 -7.69
N GLU A 37 14.35 31.58 -6.51
CA GLU A 37 14.43 30.47 -5.56
C GLU A 37 14.04 29.14 -6.23
N GLU A 38 14.77 28.08 -5.92
CA GLU A 38 14.48 26.75 -6.43
C GLU A 38 13.27 26.14 -5.73
N VAL A 39 12.28 25.70 -6.52
CA VAL A 39 11.06 25.05 -6.07
C VAL A 39 10.82 23.75 -6.84
N ALA A 40 10.12 22.81 -6.22
CA ALA A 40 9.62 21.62 -6.89
C ALA A 40 8.17 21.85 -7.31
N VAL A 41 7.89 21.69 -8.61
CA VAL A 41 6.53 21.84 -9.18
C VAL A 41 6.03 20.45 -9.59
N LYS A 42 5.02 19.95 -8.87
CA LYS A 42 4.35 18.68 -9.14
C LYS A 42 3.11 18.93 -9.96
N VAL A 43 3.03 18.34 -11.15
CA VAL A 43 1.95 18.58 -12.10
C VAL A 43 1.19 17.29 -12.37
N LEU A 44 -0.12 17.35 -12.22
CA LEU A 44 -1.01 16.23 -12.48
C LEU A 44 -1.00 15.90 -13.98
N ARG A 45 -0.85 14.62 -14.32
CA ARG A 45 -0.84 14.19 -15.72
C ARG A 45 -2.19 14.34 -16.39
N THR A 46 -2.20 14.59 -17.67
CA THR A 46 -3.36 14.92 -18.50
C THR A 46 -4.50 13.89 -18.40
N ASN A 47 -4.18 12.61 -18.28
CA ASN A 47 -5.18 11.54 -18.15
C ASN A 47 -6.00 11.57 -16.85
N TYR A 48 -5.54 12.32 -15.82
CA TYR A 48 -6.27 12.50 -14.56
C TYR A 48 -6.97 13.86 -14.45
N GLN A 49 -6.70 14.77 -15.39
CA GLN A 49 -7.27 16.13 -15.37
C GLN A 49 -8.71 16.18 -15.89
N THR A 50 -9.12 15.18 -16.67
CA THR A 50 -10.47 15.05 -17.22
C THR A 50 -11.49 14.45 -16.23
N ASP A 51 -11.02 13.94 -15.08
CA ASP A 51 -11.87 13.41 -14.01
C ASP A 51 -12.11 14.49 -12.93
N PRO A 52 -13.32 15.10 -12.86
CA PRO A 52 -13.62 16.15 -11.87
C PRO A 52 -13.49 15.67 -10.42
N ILE A 53 -13.74 14.38 -10.16
CA ILE A 53 -13.61 13.80 -8.83
C ILE A 53 -12.13 13.74 -8.44
N ALA A 54 -11.28 13.35 -9.38
CA ALA A 54 -9.84 13.31 -9.23
C ALA A 54 -9.28 14.71 -8.92
N VAL A 55 -9.65 15.69 -9.72
CA VAL A 55 -9.22 17.10 -9.57
C VAL A 55 -9.67 17.67 -8.20
N ALA A 56 -10.95 17.52 -7.84
CA ALA A 56 -11.46 18.00 -6.56
C ALA A 56 -10.75 17.36 -5.36
N ARG A 57 -10.40 16.09 -5.46
CA ARG A 57 -9.68 15.35 -4.44
C ARG A 57 -8.24 15.83 -4.31
N PHE A 58 -7.53 16.00 -5.44
CA PHE A 58 -6.19 16.57 -5.48
C PHE A 58 -6.15 17.95 -4.80
N GLN A 59 -7.05 18.85 -5.17
CA GLN A 59 -7.13 20.20 -4.60
C GLN A 59 -7.42 20.19 -3.10
N ARG A 60 -8.36 19.35 -2.64
CA ARG A 60 -8.71 19.25 -1.22
C ARG A 60 -7.54 18.75 -0.38
N GLU A 61 -6.85 17.68 -0.84
CA GLU A 61 -5.71 17.12 -0.14
C GLU A 61 -4.50 18.07 -0.16
N ALA A 62 -4.25 18.72 -1.29
CA ALA A 62 -3.22 19.74 -1.40
C ALA A 62 -3.44 20.92 -0.41
N ARG A 63 -4.68 21.39 -0.28
CA ARG A 63 -5.03 22.44 0.70
C ARG A 63 -4.82 21.97 2.13
N ALA A 64 -5.25 20.75 2.47
CA ALA A 64 -5.05 20.20 3.81
C ALA A 64 -3.56 20.09 4.18
N MET A 65 -2.69 19.84 3.20
CA MET A 65 -1.23 19.78 3.42
C MET A 65 -0.59 21.16 3.46
N ALA A 66 -1.14 22.16 2.75
CA ALA A 66 -0.62 23.52 2.78
C ALA A 66 -0.67 24.13 4.20
N ASP A 67 -1.57 23.62 5.06
CA ASP A 67 -1.68 24.03 6.46
C ASP A 67 -0.66 23.33 7.39
N LEU A 68 0.14 22.38 6.87
CA LEU A 68 1.17 21.67 7.63
C LEU A 68 2.50 22.43 7.57
N ASP A 69 2.76 23.31 8.52
CA ASP A 69 4.05 23.99 8.68
C ASP A 69 4.88 23.27 9.75
N HIS A 70 5.95 22.57 9.33
CA HIS A 70 6.82 21.80 10.22
C HIS A 70 8.20 21.58 9.57
N PRO A 71 9.32 21.66 10.32
CA PRO A 71 10.66 21.49 9.76
C PRO A 71 10.89 20.13 9.09
N HIS A 72 10.13 19.09 9.48
CA HIS A 72 10.22 17.74 8.93
C HIS A 72 9.06 17.39 7.97
N ILE A 73 8.36 18.38 7.42
CA ILE A 73 7.37 18.22 6.35
C ILE A 73 7.78 19.13 5.20
N VAL A 74 7.71 18.63 3.97
CA VAL A 74 7.94 19.44 2.77
C VAL A 74 6.82 20.49 2.67
N ARG A 75 7.20 21.77 2.73
CA ARG A 75 6.26 22.87 2.73
C ARG A 75 5.68 23.10 1.33
N ILE A 76 4.36 23.19 1.23
CA ILE A 76 3.65 23.61 0.02
C ILE A 76 3.64 25.13 -0.03
N THR A 77 4.04 25.68 -1.16
CA THR A 77 4.14 27.13 -1.36
C THR A 77 3.01 27.68 -2.24
N ASP A 78 2.46 26.85 -3.13
CA ASP A 78 1.38 27.27 -4.03
C ASP A 78 0.59 26.08 -4.55
N ILE A 79 -0.69 26.30 -4.88
CA ILE A 79 -1.59 25.33 -5.50
C ILE A 79 -2.36 26.07 -6.59
N GLY A 80 -2.30 25.59 -7.81
CA GLY A 80 -2.95 26.27 -8.93
C GLY A 80 -3.33 25.37 -10.09
N GLU A 81 -3.80 26.03 -11.11
CA GLU A 81 -4.17 25.43 -12.40
C GLU A 81 -3.63 26.29 -13.54
N GLU A 82 -3.01 25.66 -14.52
CA GLU A 82 -2.55 26.29 -15.76
C GLU A 82 -3.04 25.50 -16.97
N GLU A 83 -3.82 26.13 -17.85
CA GLU A 83 -4.40 25.51 -19.04
C GLU A 83 -5.11 24.16 -18.74
N GLY A 84 -5.86 24.08 -17.64
CA GLY A 84 -6.52 22.87 -17.16
C GLY A 84 -5.59 21.90 -16.43
N GLN A 85 -4.30 22.19 -16.32
CA GLN A 85 -3.32 21.36 -15.59
C GLN A 85 -3.24 21.76 -14.12
N GLN A 86 -3.69 20.88 -13.23
CA GLN A 86 -3.52 21.07 -11.78
C GLN A 86 -2.06 20.93 -11.40
N TYR A 87 -1.56 21.84 -10.60
CA TYR A 87 -0.19 21.80 -10.08
C TYR A 87 -0.11 22.14 -8.59
N LEU A 88 1.00 21.75 -8.01
CA LEU A 88 1.38 22.00 -6.64
C LEU A 88 2.85 22.42 -6.63
N ALA A 89 3.15 23.62 -6.15
CA ALA A 89 4.51 24.07 -5.90
C ALA A 89 4.88 23.84 -4.42
N MET A 90 6.10 23.38 -4.19
CA MET A 90 6.62 23.08 -2.86
C MET A 90 8.10 23.42 -2.75
N GLU A 91 8.62 23.53 -1.55
CA GLU A 91 10.06 23.68 -1.35
C GLU A 91 10.84 22.57 -2.04
N TYR A 92 11.95 22.94 -2.65
CA TYR A 92 12.87 21.97 -3.23
C TYR A 92 13.85 21.48 -2.18
N VAL A 93 13.92 20.17 -1.98
CA VAL A 93 14.87 19.53 -1.07
C VAL A 93 16.01 18.97 -1.92
N ALA A 94 17.19 19.61 -1.84
CA ALA A 94 18.38 19.24 -2.60
C ALA A 94 19.11 18.07 -1.95
N GLY A 95 18.52 16.88 -1.92
CA GLY A 95 19.12 15.71 -1.30
C GLY A 95 18.57 14.41 -1.87
N LEU A 96 18.88 13.31 -1.21
CA LEU A 96 18.43 11.98 -1.59
C LEU A 96 17.08 11.67 -0.91
N ASP A 97 16.28 10.83 -1.55
CA ASP A 97 15.23 10.14 -0.82
C ASP A 97 15.85 9.06 0.10
N LEU A 98 15.13 8.72 1.17
CA LEU A 98 15.60 7.77 2.19
C LEU A 98 15.85 6.38 1.60
N LYS A 99 15.14 5.97 0.53
CA LYS A 99 15.37 4.67 -0.11
C LYS A 99 16.76 4.59 -0.73
N ARG A 100 17.16 5.64 -1.44
CA ARG A 100 18.50 5.75 -2.01
C ARG A 100 19.54 5.89 -0.92
N TYR A 101 19.25 6.67 0.11
CA TYR A 101 20.17 6.86 1.24
C TYR A 101 20.44 5.53 1.95
N ILE A 102 19.41 4.74 2.29
CA ILE A 102 19.57 3.40 2.87
C ILE A 102 20.42 2.52 1.94
N LYS A 103 20.12 2.52 0.63
CA LYS A 103 20.88 1.70 -0.33
C LYS A 103 22.37 2.02 -0.37
N GLU A 104 22.73 3.29 -0.17
CA GLU A 104 24.11 3.76 -0.22
C GLU A 104 24.87 3.60 1.12
N HIS A 105 24.15 3.55 2.27
CA HIS A 105 24.73 3.62 3.62
C HIS A 105 24.33 2.46 4.55
N HIS A 106 23.59 1.47 4.05
CA HIS A 106 23.04 0.38 4.88
C HIS A 106 24.07 -0.58 5.46
N PRO A 107 23.77 -1.15 6.63
CA PRO A 107 22.73 -0.74 7.57
C PRO A 107 23.10 0.59 8.22
N LEU A 108 22.10 1.41 8.54
CA LEU A 108 22.35 2.66 9.27
C LEU A 108 22.73 2.36 10.71
N SER A 109 23.53 3.24 11.33
CA SER A 109 23.78 3.12 12.77
C SER A 109 22.49 3.27 13.58
N ASN A 110 22.44 2.68 14.78
CA ASN A 110 21.25 2.75 15.64
C ASN A 110 20.86 4.21 15.94
N GLU A 111 21.87 5.05 16.23
CA GLU A 111 21.66 6.47 16.55
C GLU A 111 21.12 7.23 15.36
N GLU A 112 21.63 6.97 14.17
CA GLU A 112 21.18 7.64 12.95
C GLU A 112 19.76 7.20 12.56
N ALA A 113 19.47 5.91 12.62
CA ALA A 113 18.14 5.37 12.36
C ALA A 113 17.10 5.95 13.35
N ILE A 114 17.44 6.06 14.64
CA ILE A 114 16.60 6.68 15.66
C ILE A 114 16.40 8.16 15.37
N ARG A 115 17.44 8.89 14.99
CA ARG A 115 17.37 10.32 14.67
C ARG A 115 16.42 10.57 13.48
N ILE A 116 16.60 9.83 12.39
CA ILE A 116 15.74 9.96 11.19
C ILE A 116 14.30 9.57 11.51
N MET A 117 14.09 8.42 12.16
CA MET A 117 12.73 7.97 12.53
C MET A 117 12.07 8.94 13.51
N GLY A 118 12.81 9.49 14.46
CA GLY A 118 12.31 10.50 15.39
C GLY A 118 11.78 11.75 14.66
N GLN A 119 12.49 12.23 13.65
CA GLN A 119 12.07 13.35 12.81
C GLN A 119 10.79 13.04 12.02
N ILE A 120 10.70 11.82 11.45
CA ILE A 120 9.49 11.35 10.76
C ILE A 120 8.31 11.29 11.72
N LEU A 121 8.49 10.76 12.93
CA LEU A 121 7.44 10.68 13.95
C LEU A 121 6.94 12.07 14.38
N LEU A 122 7.83 13.06 14.48
CA LEU A 122 7.44 14.45 14.79
C LEU A 122 6.60 15.06 13.66
N ALA A 123 6.99 14.86 12.40
CA ALA A 123 6.21 15.25 11.24
C ALA A 123 4.82 14.62 11.24
N MET A 124 4.76 13.29 11.42
CA MET A 124 3.52 12.53 11.43
C MET A 124 2.62 12.87 12.62
N ARG A 125 3.20 13.26 13.76
CA ARG A 125 2.44 13.76 14.91
C ARG A 125 1.63 14.98 14.55
N LEU A 126 2.23 15.97 13.87
CA LEU A 126 1.48 17.16 13.42
C LEU A 126 0.37 16.76 12.44
N ALA A 127 0.68 15.97 11.42
CA ALA A 127 -0.31 15.52 10.43
C ALA A 127 -1.50 14.80 11.09
N HIS A 128 -1.24 13.83 11.95
CA HIS A 128 -2.28 13.07 12.66
C HIS A 128 -3.13 13.95 13.59
N THR A 129 -2.52 14.95 14.25
CA THR A 129 -3.25 15.92 15.09
C THR A 129 -4.21 16.77 14.27
N ARG A 130 -3.89 17.02 13.00
CA ARG A 130 -4.75 17.72 12.04
C ARG A 130 -5.74 16.79 11.31
N GLY A 131 -5.79 15.50 11.71
CA GLY A 131 -6.67 14.49 11.09
C GLY A 131 -6.18 14.01 9.73
N ILE A 132 -4.93 14.28 9.36
CA ILE A 132 -4.34 13.87 8.09
C ILE A 132 -3.58 12.57 8.28
N VAL A 133 -3.99 11.53 7.55
CA VAL A 133 -3.31 10.23 7.45
C VAL A 133 -2.54 10.19 6.14
N HIS A 134 -1.27 9.76 6.17
CA HIS A 134 -0.41 9.78 4.99
C HIS A 134 -0.79 8.71 3.96
N ARG A 135 -1.12 7.49 4.41
CA ARG A 135 -1.61 6.36 3.60
C ARG A 135 -0.60 5.67 2.67
N ASP A 136 0.46 6.35 2.26
CA ASP A 136 1.52 5.84 1.36
C ASP A 136 2.92 6.18 1.88
N LEU A 137 3.15 6.00 3.21
CA LEU A 137 4.47 6.17 3.79
C LEU A 137 5.42 5.08 3.28
N LYS A 138 6.53 5.54 2.72
CA LYS A 138 7.63 4.70 2.21
C LYS A 138 8.91 5.54 2.15
N PRO A 139 10.09 4.93 2.10
CA PRO A 139 11.36 5.68 2.11
C PRO A 139 11.50 6.67 0.94
N GLN A 140 10.88 6.40 -0.21
CA GLN A 140 10.89 7.33 -1.37
C GLN A 140 10.14 8.64 -1.09
N ASN A 141 9.19 8.65 -0.13
CA ASN A 141 8.42 9.82 0.28
C ASN A 141 9.03 10.51 1.52
N ILE A 142 10.29 10.24 1.81
CA ILE A 142 11.07 10.88 2.87
C ILE A 142 12.34 11.40 2.22
N LEU A 143 12.49 12.72 2.17
CA LEU A 143 13.65 13.38 1.60
C LEU A 143 14.63 13.74 2.72
N LEU A 144 15.92 13.60 2.45
CA LEU A 144 16.98 14.01 3.35
C LEU A 144 17.66 15.25 2.77
N THR A 145 17.72 16.33 3.53
CA THR A 145 18.50 17.50 3.18
C THR A 145 20.00 17.18 3.25
N PRO A 146 20.88 18.00 2.65
CA PRO A 146 22.35 17.78 2.71
C PRO A 146 22.91 17.71 4.12
N ASP A 147 22.29 18.36 5.11
CA ASP A 147 22.65 18.28 6.54
C ASP A 147 22.02 17.06 7.25
N GLY A 148 21.32 16.20 6.52
CA GLY A 148 20.72 14.97 7.04
C GLY A 148 19.36 15.15 7.74
N THR A 149 18.71 16.31 7.60
CA THR A 149 17.35 16.54 8.13
C THR A 149 16.32 15.81 7.27
N ALA A 150 15.48 14.97 7.89
CA ALA A 150 14.41 14.28 7.18
C ALA A 150 13.18 15.15 7.01
N LYS A 151 12.58 15.12 5.82
CA LYS A 151 11.33 15.79 5.46
C LYS A 151 10.36 14.82 4.78
N VAL A 152 9.19 14.66 5.35
CA VAL A 152 8.10 13.84 4.79
C VAL A 152 7.41 14.62 3.66
N THR A 153 7.16 13.94 2.55
CA THR A 153 6.49 14.51 1.37
C THR A 153 5.41 13.57 0.85
N ASP A 154 4.62 14.02 -0.12
CA ASP A 154 3.65 13.19 -0.86
C ASP A 154 2.59 12.51 0.01
N PHE A 155 2.03 13.23 0.98
CA PHE A 155 0.88 12.77 1.76
C PHE A 155 -0.26 12.37 0.79
N GLY A 156 -0.55 11.10 0.76
CA GLY A 156 -1.67 10.34 0.16
C GLY A 156 -2.49 10.89 -1.01
N ILE A 157 -2.02 11.93 -1.72
CA ILE A 157 -2.72 12.52 -2.88
C ILE A 157 -2.98 11.44 -3.95
N ALA A 158 -2.10 10.45 -4.07
CA ALA A 158 -2.18 9.41 -5.09
C ALA A 158 -3.09 8.22 -4.71
N VAL A 159 -3.18 7.88 -3.41
CA VAL A 159 -3.92 6.68 -2.95
C VAL A 159 -5.42 6.85 -3.07
N ALA A 160 -5.90 8.09 -3.02
CA ALA A 160 -7.30 8.42 -3.22
C ALA A 160 -7.84 8.01 -4.61
N PHE A 161 -6.97 7.80 -5.59
CA PHE A 161 -7.34 7.36 -6.95
C PHE A 161 -7.21 5.83 -7.14
N ALA A 162 -6.52 5.14 -6.21
CA ALA A 162 -6.21 3.73 -6.32
C ALA A 162 -7.13 2.82 -5.49
N GLU A 163 -8.13 3.35 -4.79
CA GLU A 163 -9.02 2.57 -3.91
C GLU A 163 -9.82 1.45 -4.63
N THR A 164 -9.69 1.31 -5.97
CA THR A 164 -10.49 0.35 -6.73
C THR A 164 -9.75 -0.87 -7.27
N SER A 165 -8.44 -0.96 -7.24
CA SER A 165 -7.78 -2.19 -7.71
C SER A 165 -6.31 -2.34 -7.30
N LEU A 166 -6.04 -3.32 -6.45
CA LEU A 166 -4.70 -3.90 -6.20
C LEU A 166 -4.03 -4.50 -7.47
N THR A 167 -4.68 -4.38 -8.64
CA THR A 167 -4.28 -5.09 -9.86
C THR A 167 -3.71 -4.22 -10.98
N GLN A 168 -3.66 -2.90 -10.84
CA GLN A 168 -3.24 -2.03 -11.95
C GLN A 168 -2.09 -1.10 -11.60
N THR A 169 -0.93 -1.42 -12.14
CA THR A 169 0.29 -0.66 -12.50
C THR A 169 1.54 -0.98 -11.69
N ASN A 170 2.68 -1.10 -12.42
CA ASN A 170 4.04 -1.28 -11.87
C ASN A 170 4.47 -0.21 -10.83
N SER A 171 3.80 0.94 -10.76
CA SER A 171 4.04 1.99 -9.76
C SER A 171 3.52 1.61 -8.36
N MET A 172 2.55 0.69 -8.27
CA MET A 172 2.06 0.17 -6.98
C MET A 172 2.98 -0.88 -6.37
N LEU A 173 3.84 -1.53 -7.16
CA LEU A 173 4.72 -2.59 -6.67
C LEU A 173 5.65 -2.07 -5.56
N GLY A 174 6.14 -0.83 -5.66
CA GLY A 174 6.99 -0.22 -4.63
C GLY A 174 6.27 0.07 -3.30
N SER A 175 5.00 0.48 -3.35
CA SER A 175 4.22 0.86 -2.16
C SER A 175 3.73 -0.35 -1.37
N VAL A 176 3.53 -1.50 -2.03
CA VAL A 176 2.99 -2.70 -1.37
C VAL A 176 3.90 -3.24 -0.27
N HIS A 177 5.22 -2.99 -0.34
CA HIS A 177 6.19 -3.42 0.67
C HIS A 177 6.01 -2.75 2.05
N TYR A 178 5.27 -1.64 2.11
CA TYR A 178 5.03 -0.88 3.36
C TYR A 178 3.54 -0.87 3.76
N LEU A 179 2.73 -1.63 3.04
CA LEU A 179 1.27 -1.68 3.23
C LEU A 179 0.92 -2.34 4.56
N SER A 180 0.03 -1.73 5.32
CA SER A 180 -0.44 -2.34 6.57
C SER A 180 -1.36 -3.55 6.32
N PRO A 181 -1.46 -4.50 7.29
CA PRO A 181 -2.33 -5.68 7.17
C PRO A 181 -3.79 -5.32 6.88
N GLU A 182 -4.31 -4.25 7.48
CA GLU A 182 -5.66 -3.78 7.25
C GLU A 182 -5.86 -3.18 5.85
N GLN A 183 -4.87 -2.44 5.33
CA GLN A 183 -4.91 -1.96 3.95
C GLN A 183 -4.81 -3.10 2.95
N ALA A 184 -3.97 -4.11 3.21
CA ALA A 184 -3.86 -5.32 2.38
C ALA A 184 -5.19 -6.10 2.30
N ARG A 185 -6.08 -5.97 3.30
CA ARG A 185 -7.44 -6.52 3.31
C ARG A 185 -8.49 -5.59 2.70
N GLY A 186 -8.08 -4.44 2.16
CA GLY A 186 -8.98 -3.46 1.56
C GLY A 186 -9.67 -2.52 2.56
N SER A 187 -9.23 -2.48 3.82
CA SER A 187 -9.74 -1.52 4.80
C SER A 187 -9.10 -0.14 4.58
N LYS A 188 -9.81 0.91 5.00
CA LYS A 188 -9.28 2.27 4.95
C LYS A 188 -8.06 2.41 5.84
N ALA A 189 -7.06 3.15 5.36
CA ALA A 189 -5.89 3.50 6.15
C ALA A 189 -6.25 4.40 7.33
N THR A 190 -5.56 4.19 8.44
CA THR A 190 -5.71 4.94 9.69
C THR A 190 -4.34 5.43 10.17
N VAL A 191 -4.33 6.20 11.26
CA VAL A 191 -3.10 6.58 11.98
C VAL A 191 -2.22 5.36 12.29
N GLN A 192 -2.83 4.24 12.67
CA GLN A 192 -2.10 3.01 12.97
C GLN A 192 -1.57 2.30 11.71
N SER A 193 -2.14 2.57 10.54
CA SER A 193 -1.57 2.10 9.26
C SER A 193 -0.27 2.82 8.93
N ASP A 194 -0.20 4.13 9.17
CA ASP A 194 1.05 4.90 9.02
C ASP A 194 2.11 4.43 10.03
N ILE A 195 1.72 4.10 11.28
CA ILE A 195 2.64 3.55 12.29
C ILE A 195 3.23 2.21 11.82
N TYR A 196 2.41 1.35 11.22
CA TYR A 196 2.91 0.10 10.64
C TYR A 196 3.92 0.35 9.53
N ALA A 197 3.63 1.25 8.60
CA ALA A 197 4.54 1.61 7.52
C ALA A 197 5.87 2.17 8.07
N MET A 198 5.82 3.03 9.10
CA MET A 198 7.02 3.53 9.78
C MET A 198 7.82 2.40 10.44
N GLY A 199 7.16 1.38 11.00
CA GLY A 199 7.82 0.19 11.53
C GLY A 199 8.57 -0.60 10.44
N ILE A 200 7.99 -0.75 9.25
CA ILE A 200 8.65 -1.40 8.10
C ILE A 200 9.83 -0.56 7.58
N ILE A 201 9.67 0.77 7.50
CA ILE A 201 10.76 1.69 7.14
C ILE A 201 11.90 1.58 8.15
N PHE A 202 11.57 1.49 9.44
CA PHE A 202 12.56 1.39 10.50
C PHE A 202 13.32 0.05 10.45
N TYR A 203 12.61 -1.05 10.19
CA TYR A 203 13.24 -2.35 9.89
C TYR A 203 14.25 -2.20 8.75
N GLU A 204 13.88 -1.57 7.65
CA GLU A 204 14.75 -1.41 6.49
C GLU A 204 15.97 -0.52 6.79
N MET A 205 15.81 0.55 7.56
CA MET A 205 16.97 1.36 8.01
C MET A 205 17.98 0.56 8.83
N LEU A 206 17.50 -0.33 9.71
CA LEU A 206 18.34 -1.12 10.62
C LEU A 206 18.98 -2.34 9.94
N THR A 207 18.36 -2.90 8.89
CA THR A 207 18.82 -4.12 8.23
C THR A 207 19.37 -3.92 6.82
N GLY A 208 19.01 -2.82 6.16
CA GLY A 208 19.35 -2.53 4.76
C GLY A 208 18.40 -3.13 3.73
N HIS A 209 17.40 -3.92 4.16
CA HIS A 209 16.43 -4.56 3.24
C HIS A 209 15.04 -4.65 3.84
N ILE A 210 14.05 -4.88 2.97
CA ILE A 210 12.65 -5.00 3.34
C ILE A 210 12.34 -6.38 3.93
N PRO A 211 11.41 -6.51 4.91
CA PRO A 211 11.10 -7.79 5.54
C PRO A 211 10.29 -8.74 4.68
N TYR A 212 9.56 -8.24 3.69
CA TYR A 212 8.67 -9.02 2.84
C TYR A 212 8.89 -8.67 1.38
N ASP A 213 9.14 -9.69 0.54
CA ASP A 213 9.35 -9.57 -0.90
C ASP A 213 8.69 -10.72 -1.65
N GLY A 214 8.47 -10.58 -2.97
CA GLY A 214 7.86 -11.62 -3.79
C GLY A 214 7.56 -11.17 -5.21
N ASP A 215 7.20 -12.13 -6.05
CA ASP A 215 7.01 -11.94 -7.50
C ASP A 215 5.76 -11.12 -7.88
N SER A 216 4.87 -10.84 -6.94
CA SER A 216 3.66 -10.06 -7.19
C SER A 216 3.24 -9.23 -5.98
N ALA A 217 2.55 -8.11 -6.26
CA ALA A 217 1.95 -7.27 -5.22
C ALA A 217 1.03 -8.06 -4.28
N VAL A 218 0.29 -9.04 -4.80
CA VAL A 218 -0.61 -9.90 -4.01
C VAL A 218 0.20 -10.79 -3.06
N THR A 219 1.29 -11.40 -3.54
CA THR A 219 2.17 -12.23 -2.71
C THR A 219 2.78 -11.43 -1.57
N ILE A 220 3.25 -10.21 -1.85
CA ILE A 220 3.82 -9.32 -0.84
C ILE A 220 2.75 -8.89 0.17
N ALA A 221 1.57 -8.47 -0.30
CA ALA A 221 0.45 -8.07 0.55
C ALA A 221 0.02 -9.20 1.50
N LEU A 222 -0.04 -10.45 1.03
CA LEU A 222 -0.35 -11.62 1.84
C LEU A 222 0.67 -11.81 2.99
N GLN A 223 1.96 -11.55 2.76
CA GLN A 223 2.99 -11.70 3.78
C GLN A 223 2.79 -10.70 4.94
N HIS A 224 2.30 -9.48 4.67
CA HIS A 224 2.06 -8.48 5.71
C HIS A 224 1.06 -8.93 6.80
N PHE A 225 0.13 -9.83 6.48
CA PHE A 225 -0.80 -10.35 7.51
C PHE A 225 -0.60 -11.82 7.88
N GLN A 226 0.13 -12.61 7.08
CA GLN A 226 0.34 -14.04 7.35
C GLN A 226 1.70 -14.35 7.96
N LYS A 227 2.78 -13.68 7.50
CA LYS A 227 4.13 -14.00 7.97
C LYS A 227 4.50 -13.19 9.22
N PRO A 228 5.18 -13.79 10.19
CA PRO A 228 5.81 -13.04 11.27
C PRO A 228 6.87 -12.09 10.72
N LEU A 229 7.16 -11.01 11.46
CA LEU A 229 8.28 -10.13 11.13
C LEU A 229 9.59 -10.92 11.34
N PRO A 230 10.52 -10.91 10.37
CA PRO A 230 11.86 -11.45 10.59
C PRO A 230 12.58 -10.70 11.73
N SER A 231 13.47 -11.37 12.45
CA SER A 231 14.18 -10.74 13.56
C SER A 231 15.19 -9.72 13.04
N VAL A 232 15.10 -8.48 13.53
CA VAL A 232 16.08 -7.41 13.21
C VAL A 232 17.46 -7.79 13.73
N ILE A 233 17.54 -8.35 14.95
CA ILE A 233 18.80 -8.74 15.59
C ILE A 233 19.47 -9.90 14.85
N ALA A 234 18.68 -10.81 14.26
CA ALA A 234 19.24 -11.89 13.45
C ALA A 234 19.92 -11.37 12.17
N GLU A 235 19.39 -10.29 11.59
CA GLU A 235 19.95 -9.63 10.40
C GLU A 235 21.07 -8.66 10.76
N ASN A 236 20.93 -7.92 11.89
CA ASN A 236 21.88 -6.95 12.37
C ASN A 236 22.09 -7.12 13.90
N PRO A 237 23.10 -7.89 14.33
CA PRO A 237 23.37 -8.15 15.74
C PRO A 237 23.77 -6.92 16.58
N SER A 238 24.06 -5.78 15.95
CA SER A 238 24.37 -4.52 16.66
C SER A 238 23.12 -3.84 17.24
N VAL A 239 21.93 -4.26 16.84
CA VAL A 239 20.65 -3.70 17.28
C VAL A 239 20.29 -4.25 18.67
N PRO A 240 20.07 -3.38 19.68
CA PRO A 240 19.64 -3.84 21.01
C PRO A 240 18.16 -4.28 21.01
N GLN A 241 17.82 -5.18 21.95
CA GLN A 241 16.47 -5.76 22.03
C GLN A 241 15.39 -4.69 22.21
N ALA A 242 15.62 -3.65 22.99
CA ALA A 242 14.67 -2.55 23.15
C ALA A 242 14.35 -1.85 21.83
N LEU A 243 15.33 -1.73 20.93
CA LEU A 243 15.12 -1.12 19.61
C LEU A 243 14.38 -2.08 18.67
N GLU A 244 14.72 -3.38 18.68
CA GLU A 244 13.91 -4.39 17.98
C GLU A 244 12.47 -4.41 18.47
N ASN A 245 12.22 -4.25 19.76
CA ASN A 245 10.89 -4.22 20.34
C ASN A 245 10.03 -3.05 19.80
N VAL A 246 10.66 -1.90 19.53
CA VAL A 246 9.96 -0.77 18.86
C VAL A 246 9.47 -1.19 17.47
N VAL A 247 10.32 -1.86 16.68
CA VAL A 247 9.94 -2.37 15.36
C VAL A 247 8.83 -3.41 15.47
N ILE A 248 8.95 -4.38 16.39
CA ILE A 248 7.96 -5.43 16.62
C ILE A 248 6.60 -4.83 16.98
N LYS A 249 6.57 -3.85 17.90
CA LYS A 249 5.32 -3.21 18.32
C LYS A 249 4.70 -2.37 17.21
N ALA A 250 5.49 -1.61 16.47
CA ALA A 250 5.01 -0.83 15.33
C ALA A 250 4.41 -1.71 14.23
N THR A 251 4.99 -2.89 13.98
CA THR A 251 4.57 -3.83 12.94
C THR A 251 3.64 -4.94 13.43
N ALA A 252 3.08 -4.82 14.64
CA ALA A 252 2.11 -5.78 15.16
C ALA A 252 0.91 -5.94 14.21
N LYS A 253 0.49 -7.20 13.99
CA LYS A 253 -0.58 -7.52 13.02
C LYS A 253 -1.95 -7.07 13.52
N LYS A 254 -2.19 -7.17 14.82
CA LYS A 254 -3.41 -6.68 15.47
C LYS A 254 -3.25 -5.21 15.83
N LEU A 255 -4.27 -4.40 15.58
CA LEU A 255 -4.28 -2.97 15.92
C LEU A 255 -4.16 -2.73 17.43
N THR A 256 -4.71 -3.65 18.26
CA THR A 256 -4.65 -3.58 19.73
C THR A 256 -3.24 -3.71 20.28
N ASP A 257 -2.37 -4.43 19.58
CA ASP A 257 -1.00 -4.74 19.99
C ASP A 257 0.00 -3.68 19.45
N ARG A 258 -0.46 -2.85 18.51
CA ARG A 258 0.31 -1.77 17.90
C ARG A 258 0.26 -0.49 18.75
N TYR A 259 1.22 0.41 18.56
CA TYR A 259 1.12 1.76 19.15
C TYR A 259 -0.22 2.42 18.80
N LYS A 260 -0.82 3.11 19.77
CA LYS A 260 -2.08 3.85 19.56
C LYS A 260 -1.86 5.19 18.87
N SER A 261 -0.66 5.76 19.02
CA SER A 261 -0.28 7.03 18.42
C SER A 261 1.20 7.08 18.09
N VAL A 262 1.59 7.98 17.19
CA VAL A 262 3.00 8.27 16.91
C VAL A 262 3.73 8.86 18.11
N ALA A 263 3.01 9.55 19.01
CA ALA A 263 3.60 10.07 20.24
C ALA A 263 4.05 8.95 21.17
N GLU A 264 3.24 7.88 21.31
CA GLU A 264 3.62 6.68 22.06
C GLU A 264 4.86 6.01 21.47
N MET A 265 4.90 5.83 20.14
CA MET A 265 6.06 5.27 19.44
C MET A 265 7.31 6.15 19.62
N TYR A 266 7.17 7.49 19.58
CA TYR A 266 8.29 8.41 19.76
C TYR A 266 8.92 8.30 21.15
N VAL A 267 8.11 8.21 22.20
CA VAL A 267 8.59 8.06 23.58
C VAL A 267 9.36 6.75 23.74
N ASP A 268 8.82 5.66 23.20
CA ASP A 268 9.44 4.34 23.25
C ASP A 268 10.78 4.32 22.46
N LEU A 269 10.78 4.86 21.23
CA LEU A 269 11.97 4.99 20.40
C LEU A 269 13.07 5.81 21.09
N SER A 270 12.70 6.97 21.67
CA SER A 270 13.68 7.90 22.27
C SER A 270 14.41 7.30 23.46
N SER A 271 13.81 6.35 24.16
CA SER A 271 14.38 5.68 25.32
C SER A 271 15.08 4.36 25.00
N SER A 272 15.00 3.88 23.74
CA SER A 272 15.41 2.52 23.35
C SER A 272 16.91 2.20 23.58
N LEU A 273 17.78 3.21 23.56
CA LEU A 273 19.22 3.05 23.85
C LEU A 273 19.58 3.36 25.31
N SER A 274 18.62 3.67 26.17
CA SER A 274 18.90 4.01 27.56
C SER A 274 19.42 2.81 28.35
N TYR A 275 20.27 3.08 29.35
CA TYR A 275 20.94 2.07 30.14
C TYR A 275 20.00 1.07 30.81
N ASN A 276 18.87 1.54 31.34
CA ASN A 276 17.87 0.72 32.03
C ASN A 276 17.12 -0.25 31.09
N ARG A 277 17.23 -0.09 29.76
CA ARG A 277 16.62 -0.96 28.77
C ARG A 277 17.57 -1.98 28.11
N ARG A 278 18.82 -2.05 28.55
CA ARG A 278 19.84 -2.95 27.96
C ARG A 278 19.47 -4.42 28.01
N ASN A 279 18.78 -4.85 29.07
CA ASN A 279 18.38 -6.24 29.28
C ASN A 279 16.87 -6.45 29.09
N GLU A 280 16.23 -5.60 28.28
CA GLU A 280 14.81 -5.73 28.00
C GLU A 280 14.53 -7.07 27.31
N PRO A 281 13.52 -7.84 27.76
CA PRO A 281 13.17 -9.09 27.09
C PRO A 281 12.51 -8.80 25.74
N LYS A 282 12.60 -9.77 24.84
CA LYS A 282 11.91 -9.69 23.52
C LYS A 282 10.41 -9.57 23.72
N LEU A 283 9.82 -8.58 23.05
CA LEU A 283 8.37 -8.41 23.01
C LEU A 283 7.74 -9.55 22.20
N VAL A 284 6.81 -10.26 22.80
CA VAL A 284 6.04 -11.33 22.15
C VAL A 284 4.57 -11.03 22.37
N PHE A 285 3.78 -11.07 21.32
CA PHE A 285 2.34 -10.99 21.40
C PHE A 285 1.75 -12.40 21.44
N ASP A 286 0.79 -12.65 22.32
CA ASP A 286 0.04 -13.90 22.35
C ASP A 286 -0.79 -14.02 21.08
N ASP A 287 -0.40 -14.92 20.20
CA ASP A 287 -1.24 -15.37 19.09
C ASP A 287 -2.38 -16.24 19.67
N ALA A 288 -3.46 -15.58 20.07
CA ALA A 288 -4.70 -16.25 20.46
C ALA A 288 -5.37 -17.05 19.30
N THR A 289 -4.60 -17.41 18.28
CA THR A 289 -5.01 -18.27 17.15
C THR A 289 -4.38 -19.66 17.20
N LYS A 290 -3.70 -20.03 18.28
CA LYS A 290 -3.61 -21.46 18.59
C LYS A 290 -4.99 -21.87 19.11
N THR A 291 -5.91 -22.11 18.19
CA THR A 291 -7.13 -22.87 18.45
C THR A 291 -6.68 -24.14 19.14
N ASP A 292 -6.97 -24.25 20.44
CA ASP A 292 -6.83 -25.48 21.18
C ASP A 292 -7.66 -26.56 20.48
N THR A 293 -7.03 -27.35 19.64
CA THR A 293 -7.60 -28.55 19.05
C THR A 293 -7.82 -29.64 20.12
N LYS A 294 -7.78 -29.28 21.42
CA LYS A 294 -7.94 -30.22 22.55
C LYS A 294 -9.34 -30.29 23.16
N THR A 295 -10.31 -29.54 22.65
CA THR A 295 -11.70 -29.65 23.14
C THR A 295 -12.68 -29.81 21.98
N LEU A 296 -12.54 -30.91 21.26
CA LEU A 296 -13.71 -31.51 20.60
C LEU A 296 -14.60 -32.11 21.72
N PRO A 297 -15.89 -31.75 21.81
CA PRO A 297 -16.80 -32.40 22.74
C PRO A 297 -16.80 -33.90 22.40
N LYS A 298 -16.48 -34.76 23.38
CA LYS A 298 -16.70 -36.20 23.28
C LYS A 298 -18.18 -36.40 23.01
N VAL A 299 -18.51 -36.83 21.79
CA VAL A 299 -19.85 -37.35 21.47
C VAL A 299 -20.11 -38.51 22.40
N PRO A 300 -21.25 -38.61 23.14
CA PRO A 300 -21.58 -39.75 23.94
C PRO A 300 -21.72 -40.95 23.06
N GLN A 301 -20.95 -42.00 23.31
CA GLN A 301 -21.16 -43.31 22.69
C GLN A 301 -22.52 -43.86 23.12
N SER A 302 -23.52 -43.68 22.27
CA SER A 302 -24.79 -44.40 22.39
C SER A 302 -24.55 -45.84 22.08
N THR A 303 -24.80 -46.70 23.06
CA THR A 303 -24.97 -48.14 23.00
C THR A 303 -25.63 -48.63 21.73
N LEU A 304 -24.86 -49.27 20.88
CA LEU A 304 -25.40 -50.13 19.80
C LEU A 304 -25.39 -51.59 20.29
N THR A 305 -26.58 -52.06 20.52
CA THR A 305 -27.00 -53.42 20.83
C THR A 305 -26.52 -54.37 19.70
N SER A 306 -26.01 -55.52 20.18
CA SER A 306 -25.54 -56.68 19.43
C SER A 306 -26.55 -57.22 18.38
N ILE A 307 -26.09 -57.50 17.18
CA ILE A 307 -26.75 -58.38 16.19
C ILE A 307 -25.86 -59.61 15.95
N PRO A 308 -26.45 -60.85 15.84
CA PRO A 308 -25.73 -62.11 16.01
C PRO A 308 -24.92 -62.55 14.79
N LYS A 309 -23.85 -63.32 15.05
CA LYS A 309 -23.03 -64.06 14.10
C LYS A 309 -23.79 -65.19 13.44
N ALA A 310 -23.61 -65.42 12.14
CA ALA A 310 -23.83 -66.68 11.43
C ALA A 310 -22.54 -67.09 10.65
N PRO A 311 -22.31 -68.37 10.28
CA PRO A 311 -21.03 -69.04 10.53
C PRO A 311 -20.08 -69.14 9.32
N VAL A 312 -18.84 -69.45 9.68
CA VAL A 312 -17.64 -69.73 8.86
C VAL A 312 -17.82 -70.93 7.94
N GLN A 313 -17.31 -70.82 6.69
CA GLN A 313 -16.83 -71.99 5.94
C GLN A 313 -15.39 -71.81 5.44
N GLU A 314 -14.55 -72.81 5.79
CA GLU A 314 -13.14 -72.95 5.40
C GLU A 314 -12.99 -73.39 3.94
N GLY A 315 -11.80 -73.07 3.37
CA GLY A 315 -11.35 -73.67 2.14
C GLY A 315 -10.06 -73.03 1.57
N ARG A 316 -8.94 -73.65 1.91
CA ARG A 316 -7.54 -73.47 1.47
C ARG A 316 -7.34 -73.78 -0.03
N PRO A 317 -6.12 -73.70 -0.70
CA PRO A 317 -4.85 -72.99 -0.38
C PRO A 317 -4.17 -72.22 -1.54
N GLN A 318 -3.08 -71.57 -1.23
CA GLN A 318 -2.06 -71.01 -2.16
C GLN A 318 -1.30 -72.11 -2.95
N PRO A 319 -0.62 -71.77 -4.09
CA PRO A 319 0.86 -71.67 -4.06
C PRO A 319 1.49 -70.50 -4.84
N LYS A 320 2.68 -70.06 -4.38
CA LYS A 320 3.78 -69.35 -5.04
C LYS A 320 4.53 -70.22 -6.08
N PRO A 321 5.58 -69.82 -6.83
CA PRO A 321 6.26 -68.53 -7.04
C PRO A 321 6.68 -68.26 -8.53
N GLN A 322 7.07 -66.97 -8.84
CA GLN A 322 8.14 -66.42 -9.74
C GLN A 322 8.73 -67.27 -10.93
N PRO A 323 9.49 -66.70 -11.95
CA PRO A 323 9.99 -65.34 -12.20
C PRO A 323 10.05 -64.83 -13.70
N HIS A 324 10.59 -63.61 -13.88
CA HIS A 324 11.37 -63.08 -15.02
C HIS A 324 10.72 -62.38 -16.21
N GLN A 325 11.14 -61.08 -16.29
CA GLN A 325 11.65 -60.30 -17.46
C GLN A 325 10.72 -60.00 -18.65
N THR A 326 10.50 -58.76 -18.94
CA THR A 326 11.16 -57.97 -20.00
C THR A 326 10.50 -56.58 -20.15
N GLU A 327 11.37 -55.61 -20.39
CA GLU A 327 11.08 -54.25 -20.86
C GLU A 327 10.00 -54.17 -21.93
N LYS A 328 9.18 -53.09 -21.88
CA LYS A 328 8.95 -52.18 -23.00
C LYS A 328 7.91 -51.08 -22.70
N THR A 329 8.37 -49.85 -22.99
CA THR A 329 7.63 -48.70 -23.54
C THR A 329 6.47 -48.10 -22.75
N VAL A 330 6.75 -46.90 -22.27
CA VAL A 330 5.81 -45.89 -21.79
C VAL A 330 4.88 -45.42 -22.92
N PRO A 331 3.57 -45.36 -22.76
CA PRO A 331 2.70 -44.52 -23.56
C PRO A 331 2.29 -43.27 -22.77
N SER A 332 2.42 -42.11 -23.43
CA SER A 332 2.00 -40.78 -23.00
C SER A 332 0.53 -40.70 -22.58
N PRO A 333 0.19 -39.79 -21.64
CA PRO A 333 -1.18 -39.61 -21.18
C PRO A 333 -2.03 -38.90 -22.24
N LYS A 334 -3.21 -39.45 -22.50
CA LYS A 334 -4.26 -38.86 -23.35
C LYS A 334 -4.83 -37.59 -22.71
N PRO A 335 -5.22 -36.59 -23.52
CA PRO A 335 -5.75 -35.33 -23.00
C PRO A 335 -7.14 -35.49 -22.38
N THR A 336 -7.30 -35.03 -21.16
CA THR A 336 -8.58 -34.92 -20.48
C THR A 336 -9.50 -33.91 -21.16
N LYS A 337 -10.72 -34.32 -21.51
CA LYS A 337 -11.77 -33.51 -22.10
C LYS A 337 -12.08 -32.30 -21.21
N ARG A 338 -11.74 -31.11 -21.68
CA ARG A 338 -12.26 -29.82 -21.14
C ARG A 338 -13.79 -29.85 -21.16
N ARG A 339 -14.37 -29.81 -19.96
CA ARG A 339 -15.80 -29.59 -19.76
C ARG A 339 -16.14 -28.17 -20.22
N ARG A 340 -16.80 -28.01 -21.38
CA ARG A 340 -17.32 -26.73 -21.87
C ARG A 340 -18.33 -26.21 -20.85
N MET A 341 -18.00 -25.15 -20.13
CA MET A 341 -18.98 -24.34 -19.41
C MET A 341 -19.88 -23.66 -20.44
N LYS A 342 -21.14 -24.04 -20.44
CA LYS A 342 -22.17 -23.39 -21.27
C LYS A 342 -22.28 -21.93 -20.84
N ALA A 343 -21.99 -21.03 -21.75
CA ALA A 343 -22.09 -19.60 -21.55
C ALA A 343 -23.52 -19.18 -21.22
N ARG A 344 -23.72 -18.67 -20.01
CA ARG A 344 -24.96 -18.01 -19.57
C ARG A 344 -24.98 -16.51 -19.93
N TYR A 345 -23.94 -16.03 -20.61
CA TYR A 345 -23.71 -14.62 -20.91
C TYR A 345 -24.47 -14.03 -22.12
N PRO A 346 -24.91 -14.78 -23.17
CA PRO A 346 -25.58 -14.15 -24.31
C PRO A 346 -26.95 -13.55 -23.96
N ILE A 347 -27.66 -14.10 -22.97
CA ILE A 347 -28.97 -13.60 -22.56
C ILE A 347 -28.84 -12.27 -21.78
N LEU A 348 -27.85 -12.19 -20.86
CA LEU A 348 -27.57 -10.96 -20.11
C LEU A 348 -27.05 -9.84 -21.02
N PHE A 349 -26.27 -10.17 -22.03
CA PHE A 349 -25.78 -9.19 -23.00
C PHE A 349 -26.91 -8.68 -23.91
N ALA A 350 -27.84 -9.54 -24.32
CA ALA A 350 -29.00 -9.15 -25.12
C ALA A 350 -29.96 -8.25 -24.32
N THR A 351 -30.22 -8.53 -23.03
CA THR A 351 -31.04 -7.67 -22.17
C THR A 351 -30.39 -6.33 -21.92
N PHE A 352 -29.08 -6.26 -21.75
CA PHE A 352 -28.33 -5.01 -21.61
C PHE A 352 -28.47 -4.13 -22.85
N LEU A 353 -28.33 -4.70 -24.07
CA LEU A 353 -28.50 -3.98 -25.32
C LEU A 353 -29.91 -3.43 -25.49
N LEU A 354 -30.95 -4.18 -25.10
CA LEU A 354 -32.34 -3.71 -25.15
C LEU A 354 -32.58 -2.53 -24.19
N VAL A 355 -32.02 -2.55 -22.99
CA VAL A 355 -32.13 -1.44 -22.04
C VAL A 355 -31.44 -0.18 -22.57
N VAL A 356 -30.25 -0.32 -23.15
CA VAL A 356 -29.53 0.81 -23.74
C VAL A 356 -30.30 1.39 -24.93
N ALA A 357 -30.84 0.55 -25.81
CA ALA A 357 -31.63 1.00 -26.94
C ALA A 357 -32.91 1.75 -26.50
N SER A 358 -33.59 1.28 -25.44
CA SER A 358 -34.77 1.96 -24.90
C SER A 358 -34.46 3.32 -24.27
N LEU A 359 -33.32 3.45 -23.59
CA LEU A 359 -32.86 4.73 -23.04
C LEU A 359 -32.51 5.74 -24.14
N VAL A 360 -31.81 5.29 -25.20
CA VAL A 360 -31.52 6.14 -26.37
C VAL A 360 -32.81 6.61 -27.06
N TRP A 361 -33.82 5.73 -27.18
CA TRP A 361 -35.11 6.06 -27.76
C TRP A 361 -35.85 7.11 -26.92
N ILE A 362 -35.84 6.98 -25.59
CA ILE A 362 -36.48 7.96 -24.67
C ILE A 362 -35.81 9.32 -24.77
N LEU A 363 -34.46 9.35 -24.83
CA LEU A 363 -33.68 10.59 -25.02
C LEU A 363 -33.96 11.24 -26.36
N TYR A 364 -34.12 10.45 -27.44
CA TYR A 364 -34.47 10.95 -28.78
C TYR A 364 -35.86 11.57 -28.80
N LEU A 365 -36.86 10.93 -28.17
CA LEU A 365 -38.20 11.48 -28.04
C LEU A 365 -38.24 12.75 -27.18
N SER A 366 -37.42 12.83 -26.11
CA SER A 366 -37.32 14.03 -25.29
C SER A 366 -36.71 15.21 -26.06
N LEU A 367 -35.74 14.96 -26.93
CA LEU A 367 -35.15 15.98 -27.80
C LEU A 367 -36.10 16.51 -28.86
N ILE A 368 -36.98 15.66 -29.41
CA ILE A 368 -38.00 16.07 -30.39
C ILE A 368 -39.06 16.96 -29.71
N HIS A 369 -39.43 16.69 -28.45
CA HIS A 369 -40.40 17.51 -27.74
C HIS A 369 -39.90 18.92 -27.35
N ILE A 370 -38.56 19.13 -27.31
CA ILE A 370 -37.97 20.44 -27.01
C ILE A 370 -37.88 21.34 -28.25
N SER A 371 -38.06 20.78 -29.49
CA SER A 371 -37.90 21.53 -30.74
C SER A 371 -39.18 22.09 -31.35
N GLU A 372 -40.35 22.05 -30.67
CA GLU A 372 -41.55 22.77 -31.14
C GLU A 372 -41.47 24.27 -30.74
N PRO A 373 -41.40 25.19 -31.71
CA PRO A 373 -41.43 26.63 -31.41
C PRO A 373 -42.87 27.03 -31.04
N THR A 374 -43.08 27.53 -29.85
CA THR A 374 -44.29 28.22 -29.42
C THR A 374 -44.56 29.40 -30.33
N ARG A 375 -45.63 29.32 -31.15
CA ARG A 375 -46.16 30.47 -31.91
C ARG A 375 -46.61 31.57 -30.94
N PRO A 376 -46.22 32.83 -31.16
CA PRO A 376 -46.81 33.92 -30.41
C PRO A 376 -48.24 34.17 -30.81
N ARG A 377 -49.19 34.20 -29.85
CA ARG A 377 -50.54 34.76 -30.04
C ARG A 377 -50.41 36.28 -30.09
N LEU A 378 -50.80 36.84 -31.25
CA LEU A 378 -51.15 38.26 -31.43
C LEU A 378 -52.49 38.52 -30.73
N ILE A 379 -52.49 39.48 -29.81
CA ILE A 379 -53.58 40.46 -29.58
C ILE A 379 -52.91 41.77 -29.33
#